data_ef9bc157648726f107dcdf048f82acdf
#
_entry.id   ef9bc157648726f107dcdf048f82acdf
#
_cell.length_a   1.000
_cell.length_b   1.000
_cell.length_c   1.000
_cell.angle_alpha   90.00
_cell.angle_beta   90.00
_cell.angle_gamma   90.00
#
_symmetry.space_group_name_H-M   'P 1'
#
loop_
_entity.id
_entity.type
_entity.pdbx_description
1 polymer ?
#
loop_
_entity_poly.entity_id
_entity_poly.type
_entity_poly.pdbx_seq_one_letter_code
_entity_poly.pdbx_strand_id
1 'polypeptide(L)'
;MPDFDPTTFPLVPRGHQYQDFQVGQVWPHHWGRTLTAGDNALFSAATCNWNPMHLNVEFARGHGHPDKVLNPMLVLCTVLGLSVEDLSEGGGPFLGVNECTFHAPVYPDDTITARSLVEEMRASTSRAGTGIVTWYTEAFNQRDELVVSYRRTNLVAMRREES
;
A
#
# COMPACT_ATOMS: atom_id res chain seq x y z
N MET A 1 34.49 11.23 -20.08
CA MET A 1 33.81 10.63 -18.90
C MET A 1 34.35 9.22 -18.79
N PRO A 2 34.71 8.72 -17.59
CA PRO A 2 35.02 7.32 -17.49
C PRO A 2 33.78 6.53 -17.91
N ASP A 3 33.99 5.42 -18.64
CA ASP A 3 32.90 4.57 -19.09
C ASP A 3 32.13 4.06 -17.86
N PHE A 4 30.82 4.29 -17.88
CA PHE A 4 29.93 3.83 -16.85
C PHE A 4 29.78 2.30 -16.97
N ASP A 5 30.33 1.57 -16.00
CA ASP A 5 30.17 0.11 -15.92
C ASP A 5 29.23 -0.25 -14.77
N PRO A 6 27.99 -0.65 -15.07
CA PRO A 6 27.00 -1.00 -14.04
C PRO A 6 27.38 -2.25 -13.24
N THR A 7 28.28 -3.10 -13.75
CA THR A 7 28.69 -4.32 -13.05
C THR A 7 29.62 -4.06 -11.86
N THR A 8 30.19 -2.84 -11.78
CA THR A 8 31.08 -2.44 -10.68
C THR A 8 30.33 -1.94 -9.45
N PHE A 9 29.01 -1.74 -9.54
CA PHE A 9 28.19 -1.32 -8.39
C PHE A 9 27.96 -2.47 -7.43
N PRO A 10 28.05 -2.23 -6.11
CA PRO A 10 27.72 -3.24 -5.13
C PRO A 10 26.23 -3.59 -5.24
N LEU A 11 25.90 -4.88 -5.25
CA LEU A 11 24.53 -5.33 -5.14
C LEU A 11 24.04 -5.04 -3.71
N VAL A 12 23.05 -4.15 -3.59
CA VAL A 12 22.38 -3.87 -2.33
C VAL A 12 21.09 -4.72 -2.31
N PRO A 13 20.96 -5.68 -1.39
CA PRO A 13 19.73 -6.43 -1.25
C PRO A 13 18.59 -5.47 -0.86
N ARG A 14 17.46 -5.57 -1.55
CA ARG A 14 16.26 -4.77 -1.30
C ARG A 14 15.11 -5.64 -0.83
N GLY A 15 14.26 -5.02 -0.01
CA GLY A 15 13.08 -5.66 0.54
C GLY A 15 13.42 -6.64 1.67
N HIS A 16 12.37 -7.11 2.31
CA HIS A 16 12.44 -8.01 3.45
C HIS A 16 12.06 -9.43 3.05
N GLN A 17 12.62 -10.40 3.76
CA GLN A 17 12.32 -11.81 3.61
C GLN A 17 11.49 -12.31 4.80
N TYR A 18 10.95 -13.51 4.70
CA TYR A 18 10.05 -14.08 5.71
C TYR A 18 10.61 -14.01 7.14
N GLN A 19 11.92 -14.26 7.30
CA GLN A 19 12.59 -14.24 8.60
C GLN A 19 12.78 -12.84 9.19
N ASP A 20 12.55 -11.79 8.43
CA ASP A 20 12.63 -10.41 8.90
C ASP A 20 11.33 -9.95 9.59
N PHE A 21 10.25 -10.70 9.43
CA PHE A 21 8.96 -10.42 10.03
C PHE A 21 8.77 -11.22 11.33
N GLN A 22 8.02 -10.63 12.24
CA GLN A 22 7.60 -11.27 13.49
C GLN A 22 6.16 -10.89 13.81
N VAL A 23 5.32 -11.85 14.20
CA VAL A 23 3.94 -11.57 14.63
C VAL A 23 3.94 -10.55 15.78
N GLY A 24 3.10 -9.53 15.65
CA GLY A 24 3.02 -8.40 16.56
C GLY A 24 3.97 -7.24 16.23
N GLN A 25 4.86 -7.39 15.25
CA GLN A 25 5.74 -6.31 14.80
C GLN A 25 4.96 -5.27 14.01
N VAL A 26 5.21 -3.98 14.30
CA VAL A 26 4.63 -2.85 13.58
C VAL A 26 5.67 -2.24 12.62
N TRP A 27 5.26 -2.04 11.40
CA TRP A 27 6.03 -1.41 10.33
C TRP A 27 5.42 -0.06 9.96
N PRO A 28 5.98 1.07 10.45
CA PRO A 28 5.59 2.38 9.94
C PRO A 28 6.17 2.57 8.54
N HIS A 29 5.34 2.96 7.58
CA HIS A 29 5.80 3.25 6.22
C HIS A 29 6.29 4.69 6.18
N HIS A 30 7.57 4.87 5.88
CA HIS A 30 8.28 6.15 6.04
C HIS A 30 7.89 7.23 5.01
N TRP A 31 7.28 6.84 3.90
CA TRP A 31 6.74 7.78 2.94
C TRP A 31 5.28 8.10 3.24
N GLY A 32 4.94 9.38 3.19
CA GLY A 32 3.56 9.84 3.05
C GLY A 32 3.33 10.30 1.61
N ARG A 33 2.08 10.33 1.16
CA ARG A 33 1.73 10.85 -0.16
C ARG A 33 0.54 11.80 -0.09
N THR A 34 0.71 13.01 -0.61
CA THR A 34 -0.41 13.93 -0.88
C THR A 34 -1.11 13.52 -2.16
N LEU A 35 -2.41 13.29 -2.09
CA LEU A 35 -3.25 12.94 -3.22
C LEU A 35 -3.87 14.19 -3.83
N THR A 36 -3.77 14.35 -5.13
CA THR A 36 -4.25 15.52 -5.86
C THR A 36 -5.57 15.27 -6.60
N ALA A 37 -6.25 16.33 -6.99
CA ALA A 37 -7.39 16.24 -7.91
C ALA A 37 -7.00 15.61 -9.27
N GLY A 38 -5.74 15.79 -9.70
CA GLY A 38 -5.20 15.17 -10.91
C GLY A 38 -5.07 13.66 -10.80
N ASP A 39 -4.53 13.15 -9.67
CA ASP A 39 -4.48 11.70 -9.40
C ASP A 39 -5.87 11.07 -9.47
N ASN A 40 -6.87 11.74 -8.86
CA ASN A 40 -8.24 11.27 -8.84
C ASN A 40 -8.88 11.23 -10.24
N ALA A 41 -8.69 12.29 -11.03
CA ALA A 41 -9.23 12.36 -12.39
C ALA A 41 -8.60 11.28 -13.29
N LEU A 42 -7.27 11.11 -13.22
CA LEU A 42 -6.54 10.10 -13.99
C LEU A 42 -6.97 8.69 -13.61
N PHE A 43 -7.02 8.39 -12.31
CA PHE A 43 -7.43 7.06 -11.81
C PHE A 43 -8.87 6.73 -12.20
N SER A 44 -9.79 7.68 -12.01
CA SER A 44 -11.20 7.49 -12.34
C SER A 44 -11.41 7.28 -13.85
N ALA A 45 -10.68 8.03 -14.70
CA ALA A 45 -10.72 7.84 -16.15
C ALA A 45 -10.15 6.48 -16.57
N ALA A 46 -8.99 6.10 -16.03
CA ALA A 46 -8.31 4.84 -16.36
C ALA A 46 -9.13 3.60 -15.93
N THR A 47 -9.92 3.73 -14.87
CA THR A 47 -10.76 2.64 -14.34
C THR A 47 -12.22 2.73 -14.79
N CYS A 48 -12.55 3.66 -15.70
CA CYS A 48 -13.91 3.91 -16.18
C CYS A 48 -14.92 4.19 -15.05
N ASN A 49 -14.47 4.77 -13.94
CA ASN A 49 -15.33 5.13 -12.82
C ASN A 49 -15.82 6.57 -12.96
N TRP A 50 -16.99 6.72 -13.57
CA TRP A 50 -17.60 8.02 -13.87
C TRP A 50 -18.55 8.53 -12.77
N ASN A 51 -18.43 8.04 -11.54
CA ASN A 51 -19.24 8.51 -10.44
C ASN A 51 -19.00 10.02 -10.21
N PRO A 52 -20.05 10.85 -10.27
CA PRO A 52 -19.93 12.31 -10.15
C PRO A 52 -19.40 12.75 -8.77
N MET A 53 -19.50 11.92 -7.75
CA MET A 53 -18.91 12.19 -6.44
C MET A 53 -17.40 12.45 -6.54
N HIS A 54 -16.72 11.77 -7.48
CA HIS A 54 -15.28 11.87 -7.66
C HIS A 54 -14.87 12.92 -8.69
N LEU A 55 -15.79 13.37 -9.55
CA LEU A 55 -15.45 14.16 -10.74
C LEU A 55 -16.14 15.54 -10.78
N ASN A 56 -17.22 15.73 -10.04
CA ASN A 56 -18.03 16.95 -10.06
C ASN A 56 -18.12 17.55 -8.65
N VAL A 57 -17.45 18.69 -8.45
CA VAL A 57 -17.39 19.35 -7.14
C VAL A 57 -18.77 19.84 -6.68
N GLU A 58 -19.60 20.33 -7.58
CA GLU A 58 -20.94 20.81 -7.22
C GLU A 58 -21.87 19.66 -6.81
N PHE A 59 -21.71 18.50 -7.46
CA PHE A 59 -22.42 17.29 -7.05
C PHE A 59 -21.99 16.84 -5.63
N ALA A 60 -20.69 16.81 -5.36
CA ALA A 60 -20.17 16.43 -4.05
C ALA A 60 -20.63 17.40 -2.96
N ARG A 61 -20.57 18.71 -3.22
CA ARG A 61 -21.08 19.75 -2.30
C ARG A 61 -22.57 19.61 -2.01
N GLY A 62 -23.36 19.33 -3.03
CA GLY A 62 -24.79 19.05 -2.89
C GLY A 62 -25.10 17.82 -2.01
N HIS A 63 -24.11 16.95 -1.79
CA HIS A 63 -24.19 15.77 -0.91
C HIS A 63 -23.46 15.96 0.43
N GLY A 64 -23.08 17.20 0.78
CA GLY A 64 -22.53 17.53 2.09
C GLY A 64 -21.01 17.42 2.21
N HIS A 65 -20.29 17.25 1.08
CA HIS A 65 -18.82 17.22 1.08
C HIS A 65 -18.25 18.63 0.75
N PRO A 66 -17.09 18.99 1.30
CA PRO A 66 -16.47 20.30 1.02
C PRO A 66 -15.89 20.38 -0.40
N ASP A 67 -15.47 19.25 -0.96
CA ASP A 67 -14.89 19.06 -2.28
C ASP A 67 -15.22 17.67 -2.84
N LYS A 68 -14.74 17.34 -4.03
CA LYS A 68 -14.83 16.00 -4.60
C LYS A 68 -14.20 14.99 -3.65
N VAL A 69 -14.91 13.91 -3.38
CA VAL A 69 -14.32 12.78 -2.61
C VAL A 69 -13.37 12.03 -3.55
N LEU A 70 -12.15 11.78 -3.12
CA LEU A 70 -11.22 10.94 -3.87
C LEU A 70 -11.79 9.52 -4.01
N ASN A 71 -11.53 8.91 -5.16
CA ASN A 71 -11.95 7.54 -5.42
C ASN A 71 -11.36 6.61 -4.34
N PRO A 72 -12.17 5.86 -3.60
CA PRO A 72 -11.67 5.03 -2.50
C PRO A 72 -10.67 3.97 -2.97
N MET A 73 -10.80 3.48 -4.20
CA MET A 73 -9.84 2.54 -4.76
C MET A 73 -8.48 3.20 -5.06
N LEU A 74 -8.46 4.49 -5.42
CA LEU A 74 -7.21 5.25 -5.51
C LEU A 74 -6.51 5.31 -4.15
N VAL A 75 -7.26 5.60 -3.09
CA VAL A 75 -6.73 5.65 -1.72
C VAL A 75 -6.14 4.29 -1.33
N LEU A 76 -6.90 3.20 -1.52
CA LEU A 76 -6.44 1.84 -1.24
C LEU A 76 -5.16 1.49 -2.03
N CYS A 77 -5.13 1.75 -3.33
CA CYS A 77 -3.96 1.47 -4.17
C CYS A 77 -2.74 2.30 -3.73
N THR A 78 -2.95 3.55 -3.31
CA THR A 78 -1.87 4.39 -2.78
C THR A 78 -1.29 3.81 -1.50
N VAL A 79 -2.13 3.40 -0.54
CA VAL A 79 -1.69 2.81 0.73
C VAL A 79 -0.97 1.48 0.50
N LEU A 80 -1.47 0.64 -0.41
CA LEU A 80 -0.75 -0.56 -0.85
C LEU A 80 0.63 -0.20 -1.39
N GLY A 81 0.72 0.82 -2.25
CA GLY A 81 1.99 1.30 -2.82
C GLY A 81 2.98 1.78 -1.77
N LEU A 82 2.54 2.56 -0.76
CA LEU A 82 3.37 3.02 0.34
C LEU A 82 4.00 1.87 1.15
N SER A 83 3.33 0.72 1.21
CA SER A 83 3.77 -0.45 1.98
C SER A 83 4.67 -1.41 1.19
N VAL A 84 4.85 -1.23 -0.12
CA VAL A 84 5.57 -2.21 -0.98
C VAL A 84 7.02 -2.34 -0.58
N GLU A 85 7.73 -1.23 -0.38
CA GLU A 85 9.15 -1.21 -0.07
C GLU A 85 9.46 -2.00 1.21
N ASP A 86 8.64 -1.81 2.24
CA ASP A 86 8.84 -2.47 3.53
C ASP A 86 8.36 -3.92 3.56
N LEU A 87 7.26 -4.25 2.87
CA LEU A 87 6.59 -5.52 3.05
C LEU A 87 6.79 -6.52 1.91
N SER A 88 7.03 -6.06 0.68
CA SER A 88 6.96 -6.94 -0.49
C SER A 88 7.91 -6.61 -1.64
N GLU A 89 8.84 -5.66 -1.50
CA GLU A 89 9.82 -5.36 -2.56
C GLU A 89 10.75 -6.55 -2.85
N GLY A 90 11.02 -7.38 -1.84
CA GLY A 90 11.80 -8.62 -1.98
C GLY A 90 11.15 -9.66 -2.91
N GLY A 91 9.96 -9.38 -3.42
CA GLY A 91 9.20 -10.21 -4.34
C GLY A 91 8.33 -11.25 -3.65
N GLY A 92 7.40 -11.77 -4.42
CA GLY A 92 6.43 -12.78 -4.02
C GLY A 92 5.03 -12.43 -4.47
N PRO A 93 4.20 -13.45 -4.80
CA PRO A 93 2.82 -13.21 -5.22
C PRO A 93 1.99 -12.51 -4.16
N PHE A 94 1.28 -11.49 -4.61
CA PHE A 94 0.19 -10.87 -3.85
C PHE A 94 -1.01 -11.83 -3.87
N LEU A 95 -1.48 -12.25 -2.70
CA LEU A 95 -2.58 -13.22 -2.59
C LEU A 95 -3.94 -12.55 -2.46
N GLY A 96 -3.99 -11.37 -1.83
CA GLY A 96 -5.25 -10.65 -1.74
C GLY A 96 -5.29 -9.57 -0.66
N VAL A 97 -6.42 -8.86 -0.69
CA VAL A 97 -6.87 -7.93 0.35
C VAL A 97 -8.20 -8.44 0.89
N ASN A 98 -8.31 -8.48 2.21
CA ASN A 98 -9.52 -8.86 2.92
C ASN A 98 -9.91 -7.77 3.92
N GLU A 99 -11.16 -7.74 4.32
CA GLU A 99 -11.69 -6.87 5.37
C GLU A 99 -11.30 -5.39 5.17
N CYS A 100 -11.39 -4.91 3.91
CA CYS A 100 -11.13 -3.54 3.59
C CYS A 100 -12.30 -2.65 4.01
N THR A 101 -12.02 -1.68 4.89
CA THR A 101 -13.00 -0.71 5.38
C THR A 101 -12.50 0.70 5.15
N PHE A 102 -13.31 1.53 4.49
CA PHE A 102 -13.10 2.96 4.36
C PHE A 102 -13.83 3.66 5.51
N HIS A 103 -13.08 4.34 6.39
CA HIS A 103 -13.60 4.94 7.63
C HIS A 103 -13.99 6.39 7.47
N ALA A 104 -13.22 7.13 6.67
CA ALA A 104 -13.46 8.54 6.41
C ALA A 104 -13.21 8.89 4.93
N PRO A 105 -13.92 9.89 4.38
CA PRO A 105 -13.64 10.39 3.04
C PRO A 105 -12.28 11.08 3.00
N VAL A 106 -11.58 10.89 1.88
CA VAL A 106 -10.33 11.58 1.56
C VAL A 106 -10.61 12.61 0.48
N TYR A 107 -10.02 13.79 0.61
CA TYR A 107 -10.21 14.90 -0.31
C TYR A 107 -8.90 15.25 -1.04
N PRO A 108 -8.97 15.99 -2.17
CA PRO A 108 -7.77 16.54 -2.78
C PRO A 108 -6.92 17.31 -1.76
N ASP A 109 -5.59 17.15 -1.87
CA ASP A 109 -4.56 17.71 -0.98
C ASP A 109 -4.48 17.08 0.41
N ASP A 110 -5.26 16.05 0.71
CA ASP A 110 -5.00 15.21 1.88
C ASP A 110 -3.70 14.41 1.69
N THR A 111 -2.89 14.36 2.75
CA THR A 111 -1.65 13.58 2.80
C THR A 111 -1.89 12.31 3.60
N ILE A 112 -1.65 11.18 2.96
CA ILE A 112 -1.86 9.85 3.53
C ILE A 112 -0.54 9.27 4.01
N THR A 113 -0.55 8.79 5.25
CA THR A 113 0.51 7.97 5.86
C THR A 113 -0.05 6.61 6.24
N ALA A 114 0.80 5.61 6.42
CA ALA A 114 0.33 4.26 6.74
C ALA A 114 1.30 3.51 7.66
N ARG A 115 0.76 2.50 8.35
CA ARG A 115 1.51 1.52 9.12
C ARG A 115 0.88 0.14 8.97
N SER A 116 1.69 -0.90 9.13
CA SER A 116 1.23 -2.28 9.07
C SER A 116 1.67 -3.07 10.28
N LEU A 117 0.76 -3.87 10.82
CA LEU A 117 1.01 -4.84 11.90
C LEU A 117 1.10 -6.24 11.29
N VAL A 118 2.14 -7.00 11.59
CA VAL A 118 2.22 -8.42 11.23
C VAL A 118 1.22 -9.21 12.10
N GLU A 119 0.11 -9.64 11.53
CA GLU A 119 -0.93 -10.41 12.26
C GLU A 119 -0.65 -11.90 12.26
N GLU A 120 -0.30 -12.46 11.10
CA GLU A 120 -0.12 -13.89 10.93
C GLU A 120 1.09 -14.22 10.06
N MET A 121 1.76 -15.30 10.42
CA MET A 121 2.88 -15.86 9.67
C MET A 121 2.81 -17.37 9.68
N ARG A 122 3.01 -18.00 8.52
CA ARG A 122 3.16 -19.47 8.42
C ARG A 122 3.98 -19.87 7.21
N ALA A 123 4.66 -20.98 7.29
CA ALA A 123 5.32 -21.55 6.11
C ALA A 123 4.27 -21.96 5.06
N SER A 124 4.62 -21.81 3.80
CA SER A 124 3.76 -22.30 2.71
C SER A 124 3.86 -23.82 2.61
N THR A 125 2.73 -24.50 2.60
CA THR A 125 2.67 -25.96 2.40
C THR A 125 2.74 -26.38 0.92
N SER A 126 2.39 -25.43 0.02
CA SER A 126 2.33 -25.69 -1.42
C SER A 126 3.56 -25.20 -2.18
N ARG A 127 4.38 -24.34 -1.58
CA ARG A 127 5.55 -23.75 -2.24
C ARG A 127 6.74 -23.72 -1.29
N ALA A 128 7.69 -24.62 -1.50
CA ALA A 128 8.92 -24.68 -0.72
C ALA A 128 9.72 -23.36 -0.80
N GLY A 129 10.41 -22.99 0.27
CA GLY A 129 11.23 -21.77 0.34
C GLY A 129 10.41 -20.48 0.40
N THR A 130 9.11 -20.57 0.73
CA THR A 130 8.25 -19.39 0.92
C THR A 130 7.41 -19.51 2.18
N GLY A 131 7.09 -18.35 2.75
CA GLY A 131 6.09 -18.22 3.82
C GLY A 131 4.91 -17.39 3.35
N ILE A 132 3.83 -17.45 4.08
CA ILE A 132 2.65 -16.60 3.94
C ILE A 132 2.66 -15.64 5.11
N VAL A 133 2.55 -14.35 4.82
CA VAL A 133 2.48 -13.30 5.83
C VAL A 133 1.21 -12.48 5.59
N THR A 134 0.46 -12.23 6.65
CA THR A 134 -0.71 -11.36 6.65
C THR A 134 -0.42 -10.15 7.53
N TRP A 135 -0.62 -8.97 6.96
CA TRP A 135 -0.49 -7.70 7.65
C TRP A 135 -1.84 -7.01 7.74
N TYR A 136 -2.14 -6.47 8.93
CA TYR A 136 -3.20 -5.49 9.11
C TYR A 136 -2.63 -4.09 8.88
N THR A 137 -3.14 -3.39 7.88
CA THR A 137 -2.66 -2.05 7.51
C THR A 137 -3.71 -1.01 7.84
N GLU A 138 -3.27 0.08 8.45
CA GLU A 138 -4.05 1.26 8.74
C GLU A 138 -3.42 2.47 8.05
N ALA A 139 -4.24 3.32 7.46
CA ALA A 139 -3.80 4.58 6.88
C ALA A 139 -4.55 5.77 7.46
N PHE A 140 -3.83 6.85 7.63
CA PHE A 140 -4.30 8.07 8.27
C PHE A 140 -4.06 9.27 7.37
N ASN A 141 -4.90 10.29 7.48
CA ASN A 141 -4.65 11.57 6.86
C ASN A 141 -3.78 12.47 7.80
N GLN A 142 -3.47 13.69 7.37
CA GLN A 142 -2.65 14.64 8.14
C GLN A 142 -3.30 15.15 9.44
N ARG A 143 -4.56 14.79 9.72
CA ARG A 143 -5.27 15.09 10.97
C ARG A 143 -5.35 13.89 11.91
N ASP A 144 -4.56 12.83 11.63
CA ASP A 144 -4.59 11.55 12.35
C ASP A 144 -5.97 10.84 12.31
N GLU A 145 -6.81 11.16 11.31
CA GLU A 145 -8.05 10.44 11.09
C GLU A 145 -7.77 9.15 10.32
N LEU A 146 -8.26 8.01 10.83
CA LEU A 146 -8.21 6.73 10.14
C LEU A 146 -9.07 6.79 8.88
N VAL A 147 -8.47 6.61 7.71
CA VAL A 147 -9.17 6.72 6.43
C VAL A 147 -9.48 5.37 5.79
N VAL A 148 -8.57 4.41 5.90
CA VAL A 148 -8.78 3.04 5.42
C VAL A 148 -8.00 2.05 6.25
N SER A 149 -8.57 0.88 6.47
CA SER A 149 -7.86 -0.28 7.02
C SER A 149 -8.18 -1.54 6.23
N TYR A 150 -7.22 -2.48 6.18
CA TYR A 150 -7.40 -3.75 5.47
C TYR A 150 -6.38 -4.79 5.92
N ARG A 151 -6.66 -6.05 5.61
CA ARG A 151 -5.70 -7.15 5.71
C ARG A 151 -5.12 -7.47 4.34
N ARG A 152 -3.81 -7.48 4.25
CA ARG A 152 -3.07 -7.85 3.04
C ARG A 152 -2.30 -9.14 3.28
N THR A 153 -2.37 -10.06 2.35
CA THR A 153 -1.65 -11.34 2.42
C THR A 153 -0.77 -11.53 1.19
N ASN A 154 0.49 -11.89 1.41
CA ASN A 154 1.45 -12.21 0.34
C ASN A 154 2.16 -13.53 0.63
N LEU A 155 2.65 -14.16 -0.45
CA LEU A 155 3.79 -15.08 -0.34
C LEU A 155 5.07 -14.25 -0.23
N VAL A 156 5.93 -14.63 0.70
CA VAL A 156 7.22 -13.98 0.95
C VAL A 156 8.33 -15.01 0.84
N ALA A 157 9.40 -14.67 0.14
CA ALA A 157 10.55 -15.55 -0.01
C ALA A 157 11.24 -15.79 1.35
N MET A 158 11.70 -17.01 1.59
CA MET A 158 12.55 -17.34 2.72
C MET A 158 14.03 -17.22 2.33
N ARG A 159 14.89 -16.79 3.26
CA ARG A 159 16.33 -16.90 3.08
C ARG A 159 16.70 -18.36 2.86
N ARG A 160 17.57 -18.58 1.89
CA ARG A 160 18.20 -19.90 1.73
C ARG A 160 19.21 -20.06 2.89
N GLU A 161 19.14 -21.19 3.57
CA GLU A 161 20.24 -21.58 4.46
C GLU A 161 21.46 -21.81 3.56
N GLU A 162 22.53 -21.05 3.82
CA GLU A 162 23.82 -21.34 3.19
C GLU A 162 24.29 -22.70 3.72
N SER A 163 24.36 -23.67 2.84
CA SER A 163 24.84 -25.04 3.13
C SER A 163 26.36 -25.10 3.06
#